data_7b484fe1efd8e693d91ba57baeb7e5c7
#
_entry.id   7b484fe1efd8e693d91ba57baeb7e5c7
#
_cell.length_a   1.000
_cell.length_b   1.000
_cell.length_c   1.000
_cell.angle_alpha   90.00
_cell.angle_beta   90.00
_cell.angle_gamma   90.00
#
_symmetry.space_group_name_H-M   'P 1'
#
loop_
_entity.id
_entity.type
_entity.pdbx_description
1 polymer ?
#
loop_
_entity_poly.entity_id
_entity_poly.type
_entity_poly.pdbx_seq_one_letter_code
_entity_poly.pdbx_strand_id
1 'polypeptide(L)'
;MTGPIFDTHAHYSAHAFDADRFALLDSLPAKGVVGVCEQATHSGDTPRVLELAHRYPWVVAAIGIHPESLLAPEDCGADGPAPTVSVYGGDWAAEMRALAPYYDDPKVVAVGECGLDYHWPVPKDAQLALFEAEIRLALELDKPIIVHDRNAHADVYALLKRYQPKGIVHCYSGSADDALWLAKQGLYFGFGGACTFKGAKRAAKAIAALPLEQLVLETDCPYMAPEPVRGTRCDSSLIRYVGEYIAQVKGVSTEEVFRQTAENARRVYQL
;
A
#
# COMPACT_ATOMS: atom_id res chain seq x y z
N MET A 1 -15.65 16.96 -13.12
CA MET A 1 -14.79 17.01 -11.91
C MET A 1 -14.66 15.60 -11.43
N THR A 2 -13.44 15.12 -11.26
CA THR A 2 -13.19 13.83 -10.58
C THR A 2 -13.63 13.98 -9.13
N GLY A 3 -14.34 12.98 -8.58
CA GLY A 3 -14.74 12.94 -7.17
C GLY A 3 -13.55 12.94 -6.21
N PRO A 4 -13.78 12.80 -4.88
CA PRO A 4 -12.71 12.81 -3.89
C PRO A 4 -11.78 11.61 -4.09
N ILE A 5 -10.50 11.84 -4.27
CA ILE A 5 -9.45 10.81 -4.39
C ILE A 5 -8.79 10.63 -3.03
N PHE A 6 -8.84 9.42 -2.48
CA PHE A 6 -7.99 9.00 -1.37
C PHE A 6 -7.00 7.96 -1.90
N ASP A 7 -5.71 8.28 -1.86
CA ASP A 7 -4.61 7.37 -2.22
C ASP A 7 -4.22 6.56 -0.98
N THR A 8 -4.56 5.28 -0.96
CA THR A 8 -4.29 4.44 0.21
C THR A 8 -2.87 3.91 0.29
N HIS A 9 -2.03 4.14 -0.73
CA HIS A 9 -0.67 3.63 -0.74
C HIS A 9 0.24 4.46 -1.65
N ALA A 10 1.12 5.24 -1.05
CA ALA A 10 2.05 6.13 -1.73
C ALA A 10 3.40 6.19 -1.03
N HIS A 11 4.48 6.49 -1.78
CA HIS A 11 5.85 6.64 -1.28
C HIS A 11 6.43 7.99 -1.71
N TYR A 12 5.80 9.10 -1.31
CA TYR A 12 6.33 10.44 -1.59
C TYR A 12 7.63 10.73 -0.83
N SER A 13 7.98 9.96 0.19
CA SER A 13 9.29 9.97 0.86
C SER A 13 10.42 9.50 -0.04
N ALA A 14 10.14 8.74 -1.11
CA ALA A 14 11.13 8.20 -2.03
C ALA A 14 11.97 9.28 -2.73
N HIS A 15 13.25 8.95 -3.02
CA HIS A 15 14.19 9.85 -3.70
C HIS A 15 13.74 10.34 -5.08
N ALA A 16 12.87 9.58 -5.76
CA ALA A 16 12.29 9.99 -7.03
C ALA A 16 11.51 11.32 -6.98
N PHE A 17 11.14 11.77 -5.77
CA PHE A 17 10.43 13.02 -5.54
C PHE A 17 11.31 14.13 -4.93
N ASP A 18 12.58 13.91 -4.67
CA ASP A 18 13.43 14.88 -3.95
C ASP A 18 13.43 16.28 -4.59
N ALA A 19 13.39 16.35 -5.94
CA ALA A 19 13.45 17.61 -6.65
C ALA A 19 12.19 18.47 -6.54
N ASP A 20 11.00 17.85 -6.37
CA ASP A 20 9.71 18.55 -6.49
C ASP A 20 8.63 18.08 -5.49
N ARG A 21 8.99 17.24 -4.53
CA ARG A 21 8.07 16.62 -3.55
C ARG A 21 7.03 17.57 -2.99
N PHE A 22 7.48 18.68 -2.43
CA PHE A 22 6.58 19.63 -1.77
C PHE A 22 5.69 20.37 -2.78
N ALA A 23 6.26 20.81 -3.91
CA ALA A 23 5.49 21.48 -4.96
C ALA A 23 4.42 20.54 -5.55
N LEU A 24 4.75 19.25 -5.71
CA LEU A 24 3.82 18.24 -6.16
C LEU A 24 2.70 18.05 -5.14
N LEU A 25 3.03 17.78 -3.86
CA LEU A 25 2.06 17.59 -2.79
C LEU A 25 1.15 18.81 -2.64
N ASP A 26 1.69 20.03 -2.66
CA ASP A 26 0.91 21.28 -2.61
C ASP A 26 -0.13 21.38 -3.74
N SER A 27 0.14 20.75 -4.88
CA SER A 27 -0.75 20.76 -6.06
C SER A 27 -1.89 19.74 -6.01
N LEU A 28 -1.77 18.68 -5.21
CA LEU A 28 -2.68 17.54 -5.22
C LEU A 28 -4.13 17.86 -4.79
N PRO A 29 -4.38 18.71 -3.77
CA PRO A 29 -5.75 19.07 -3.41
C PRO A 29 -6.53 19.73 -4.54
N ALA A 30 -5.88 20.58 -5.34
CA ALA A 30 -6.50 21.20 -6.52
C ALA A 30 -6.86 20.18 -7.62
N LYS A 31 -6.24 18.99 -7.59
CA LYS A 31 -6.53 17.87 -8.50
C LYS A 31 -7.56 16.88 -7.93
N GLY A 32 -8.16 17.19 -6.78
CA GLY A 32 -9.20 16.37 -6.15
C GLY A 32 -8.68 15.33 -5.16
N VAL A 33 -7.39 15.31 -4.82
CA VAL A 33 -6.83 14.43 -3.79
C VAL A 33 -7.20 14.98 -2.41
N VAL A 34 -7.92 14.18 -1.63
CA VAL A 34 -8.43 14.53 -0.31
C VAL A 34 -7.76 13.76 0.83
N GLY A 35 -6.94 12.77 0.49
CA GLY A 35 -6.18 11.99 1.46
C GLY A 35 -5.10 11.15 0.78
N VAL A 36 -4.01 10.93 1.50
CA VAL A 36 -2.91 10.03 1.13
C VAL A 36 -2.47 9.28 2.37
N CYS A 37 -2.26 7.97 2.26
CA CYS A 37 -1.52 7.19 3.23
C CYS A 37 -0.10 6.96 2.71
N GLU A 38 0.85 7.62 3.34
CA GLU A 38 2.28 7.49 3.05
C GLU A 38 2.83 6.25 3.74
N GLN A 39 3.55 5.41 3.00
CA GLN A 39 4.07 4.15 3.52
C GLN A 39 5.54 4.26 3.89
N ALA A 40 5.89 3.80 5.10
CA ALA A 40 7.27 3.48 5.43
C ALA A 40 7.59 2.03 5.01
N THR A 41 8.82 1.79 4.64
CA THR A 41 9.34 0.46 4.28
C THR A 41 10.32 -0.08 5.29
N HIS A 42 10.85 0.78 6.17
CA HIS A 42 11.77 0.42 7.24
C HIS A 42 11.93 1.61 8.23
N SER A 43 12.67 1.38 9.32
CA SER A 43 12.90 2.40 10.35
C SER A 43 13.64 3.65 9.85
N GLY A 44 14.46 3.53 8.82
CA GLY A 44 15.27 4.64 8.30
C GLY A 44 14.47 5.67 7.49
N ASP A 45 13.38 5.28 6.83
CA ASP A 45 12.51 6.19 6.07
C ASP A 45 11.34 6.74 6.92
N THR A 46 10.99 6.07 8.01
CA THR A 46 9.92 6.45 8.93
C THR A 46 9.94 7.94 9.35
N PRO A 47 11.09 8.56 9.72
CA PRO A 47 11.10 9.98 10.07
C PRO A 47 10.64 10.89 8.93
N ARG A 48 11.00 10.58 7.68
CA ARG A 48 10.56 11.35 6.51
C ARG A 48 9.08 11.15 6.20
N VAL A 49 8.58 9.93 6.35
CA VAL A 49 7.15 9.61 6.23
C VAL A 49 6.34 10.44 7.23
N LEU A 50 6.77 10.50 8.49
CA LEU A 50 6.12 11.29 9.52
C LEU A 50 6.24 12.81 9.30
N GLU A 51 7.39 13.29 8.79
CA GLU A 51 7.53 14.68 8.38
C GLU A 51 6.42 15.10 7.40
N LEU A 52 6.17 14.26 6.38
CA LEU A 52 5.11 14.51 5.39
C LEU A 52 3.72 14.45 6.02
N ALA A 53 3.46 13.45 6.87
CA ALA A 53 2.17 13.30 7.54
C ALA A 53 1.86 14.47 8.49
N HIS A 54 2.85 15.01 9.18
CA HIS A 54 2.67 16.18 10.03
C HIS A 54 2.57 17.50 9.26
N ARG A 55 3.27 17.60 8.13
CA ARG A 55 3.22 18.79 7.28
C ARG A 55 1.87 18.99 6.62
N TYR A 56 1.22 17.91 6.21
CA TYR A 56 -0.03 17.94 5.46
C TYR A 56 -1.18 17.34 6.28
N PRO A 57 -2.24 18.12 6.62
CA PRO A 57 -3.36 17.62 7.42
C PRO A 57 -4.07 16.40 6.81
N TRP A 58 -4.06 16.31 5.48
CA TRP A 58 -4.69 15.25 4.68
C TRP A 58 -3.76 14.05 4.40
N VAL A 59 -2.52 14.08 4.92
CA VAL A 59 -1.61 12.93 4.85
C VAL A 59 -1.61 12.20 6.19
N VAL A 60 -1.70 10.88 6.13
CA VAL A 60 -1.52 9.95 7.24
C VAL A 60 -0.40 8.97 6.91
N ALA A 61 0.05 8.17 7.85
CA ALA A 61 1.18 7.26 7.69
C ALA A 61 0.82 5.82 8.04
N ALA A 62 1.42 4.87 7.32
CA ALA A 62 1.56 3.50 7.77
C ALA A 62 3.05 3.22 8.03
N ILE A 63 3.34 2.47 9.08
CA ILE A 63 4.71 2.17 9.51
C ILE A 63 4.85 0.66 9.64
N GLY A 64 5.89 0.11 9.00
CA GLY A 64 6.19 -1.32 9.01
C GLY A 64 7.58 -1.60 8.45
N ILE A 65 7.88 -2.86 8.23
CA ILE A 65 9.13 -3.34 7.64
C ILE A 65 8.78 -4.15 6.40
N HIS A 66 9.06 -3.58 5.23
CA HIS A 66 8.86 -4.26 3.97
C HIS A 66 9.80 -5.47 3.84
N PRO A 67 9.37 -6.61 3.29
CA PRO A 67 10.22 -7.80 3.18
C PRO A 67 11.53 -7.57 2.44
N GLU A 68 11.59 -6.66 1.47
CA GLU A 68 12.85 -6.29 0.79
C GLU A 68 13.88 -5.66 1.75
N SER A 69 13.44 -5.02 2.84
CA SER A 69 14.34 -4.42 3.82
C SER A 69 15.20 -5.45 4.58
N LEU A 70 14.85 -6.73 4.46
CA LEU A 70 15.64 -7.85 4.98
C LEU A 70 16.77 -8.30 4.04
N LEU A 71 16.89 -7.74 2.82
CA LEU A 71 17.98 -8.03 1.91
C LEU A 71 19.33 -7.67 2.55
N ALA A 72 20.30 -8.55 2.37
CA ALA A 72 21.67 -8.20 2.67
C ALA A 72 22.19 -7.18 1.62
N PRO A 73 23.06 -6.23 2.00
CA PRO A 73 23.59 -5.23 1.08
C PRO A 73 24.24 -5.83 -0.19
N GLU A 74 24.87 -6.98 -0.07
CA GLU A 74 25.50 -7.73 -1.16
C GLU A 74 24.50 -8.35 -2.16
N ASP A 75 23.27 -8.58 -1.74
CA ASP A 75 22.19 -9.16 -2.57
C ASP A 75 21.40 -8.09 -3.32
N CYS A 76 21.66 -6.81 -3.05
CA CYS A 76 21.07 -5.70 -3.76
C CYS A 76 21.70 -5.62 -5.15
N GLY A 77 21.01 -6.14 -6.17
CA GLY A 77 21.49 -6.17 -7.55
C GLY A 77 21.81 -4.77 -8.11
N ALA A 78 22.82 -4.70 -8.98
CA ALA A 78 23.28 -3.45 -9.61
C ALA A 78 22.27 -2.83 -10.60
N ASP A 79 21.19 -3.51 -10.96
CA ASP A 79 20.31 -3.18 -12.10
C ASP A 79 18.90 -2.70 -11.71
N GLY A 80 18.68 -2.36 -10.45
CA GLY A 80 17.40 -1.82 -9.98
C GLY A 80 17.55 -0.58 -9.09
N PRO A 81 16.46 0.15 -8.79
CA PRO A 81 16.49 1.06 -7.66
C PRO A 81 16.96 0.23 -6.46
N ALA A 82 18.04 0.69 -5.81
CA ALA A 82 18.60 -0.03 -4.67
C ALA A 82 17.45 -0.30 -3.68
N PRO A 83 17.17 -1.57 -3.36
CA PRO A 83 16.21 -1.86 -2.30
C PRO A 83 16.69 -1.13 -1.05
N THR A 84 15.76 -0.56 -0.32
CA THR A 84 16.06 0.21 0.87
C THR A 84 16.45 -0.78 1.96
N VAL A 85 17.75 -1.03 2.10
CA VAL A 85 18.28 -1.96 3.09
C VAL A 85 18.19 -1.32 4.45
N SER A 86 17.54 -2.01 5.37
CA SER A 86 17.48 -1.61 6.76
C SER A 86 18.88 -1.50 7.38
N VAL A 87 19.07 -0.46 8.20
CA VAL A 87 20.30 -0.27 9.00
C VAL A 87 20.52 -1.38 10.05
N TYR A 88 19.52 -2.22 10.28
CA TYR A 88 19.58 -3.35 11.20
C TYR A 88 20.07 -4.65 10.55
N GLY A 89 20.43 -4.63 9.26
CA GLY A 89 21.07 -5.77 8.59
C GLY A 89 20.23 -7.06 8.65
N GLY A 90 18.91 -6.98 8.62
CA GLY A 90 18.01 -8.13 8.70
C GLY A 90 17.60 -8.53 10.13
N ASP A 91 18.12 -7.88 11.19
CA ASP A 91 17.57 -8.06 12.56
C ASP A 91 16.24 -7.29 12.70
N TRP A 92 15.19 -7.85 12.08
CA TRP A 92 13.86 -7.27 12.10
C TRP A 92 13.29 -7.12 13.51
N ALA A 93 13.71 -7.96 14.47
CA ALA A 93 13.23 -7.83 15.84
C ALA A 93 13.81 -6.60 16.55
N ALA A 94 15.08 -6.25 16.28
CA ALA A 94 15.66 -5.00 16.74
C ALA A 94 14.98 -3.81 16.05
N GLU A 95 14.69 -3.91 14.76
CA GLU A 95 14.05 -2.85 14.00
C GLU A 95 12.59 -2.60 14.46
N MET A 96 11.80 -3.65 14.70
CA MET A 96 10.46 -3.50 15.28
C MET A 96 10.50 -2.77 16.64
N ARG A 97 11.50 -3.07 17.49
CA ARG A 97 11.69 -2.31 18.75
C ARG A 97 12.00 -0.84 18.51
N ALA A 98 12.77 -0.52 17.50
CA ALA A 98 13.06 0.87 17.12
C ALA A 98 11.83 1.59 16.56
N LEU A 99 10.93 0.88 15.88
CA LEU A 99 9.67 1.43 15.36
C LEU A 99 8.61 1.61 16.44
N ALA A 100 8.66 0.85 17.52
CA ALA A 100 7.60 0.83 18.55
C ALA A 100 7.15 2.22 19.05
N PRO A 101 8.04 3.21 19.34
CA PRO A 101 7.61 4.53 19.80
C PRO A 101 6.79 5.33 18.79
N TYR A 102 6.93 5.03 17.48
CA TYR A 102 6.23 5.78 16.44
C TYR A 102 4.75 5.39 16.30
N TYR A 103 4.34 4.23 16.80
CA TYR A 103 2.93 3.80 16.74
C TYR A 103 2.00 4.61 17.66
N ASP A 104 2.56 5.37 18.60
CA ASP A 104 1.80 6.31 19.45
C ASP A 104 1.51 7.64 18.74
N ASP A 105 2.15 7.91 17.59
CA ASP A 105 1.90 9.11 16.81
C ASP A 105 0.49 9.06 16.19
N PRO A 106 -0.36 10.08 16.39
CA PRO A 106 -1.73 10.09 15.89
C PRO A 106 -1.83 10.07 14.35
N LYS A 107 -0.74 10.38 13.65
CA LYS A 107 -0.66 10.29 12.19
C LYS A 107 -0.43 8.86 11.70
N VAL A 108 0.02 7.96 12.56
CA VAL A 108 0.23 6.55 12.23
C VAL A 108 -1.07 5.78 12.37
N VAL A 109 -1.70 5.50 11.23
CA VAL A 109 -3.03 4.90 11.17
C VAL A 109 -3.01 3.40 10.86
N ALA A 110 -1.87 2.84 10.47
CA ALA A 110 -1.75 1.43 10.08
C ALA A 110 -0.36 0.86 10.38
N VAL A 111 -0.29 -0.46 10.49
CA VAL A 111 0.97 -1.23 10.45
C VAL A 111 1.23 -1.62 8.99
N GLY A 112 2.36 -1.25 8.45
CA GLY A 112 2.74 -1.51 7.05
C GLY A 112 3.64 -0.40 6.47
N GLU A 113 4.20 -0.60 5.31
CA GLU A 113 3.97 -1.73 4.42
C GLU A 113 4.72 -2.97 4.94
N CYS A 114 4.05 -4.12 4.94
CA CYS A 114 4.58 -5.37 5.45
C CYS A 114 4.00 -6.56 4.66
N GLY A 115 4.60 -7.72 4.73
CA GLY A 115 4.10 -8.87 3.98
C GLY A 115 5.19 -9.79 3.46
N LEU A 116 4.94 -10.39 2.27
CA LEU A 116 5.86 -11.35 1.67
C LEU A 116 6.17 -10.99 0.21
N ASP A 117 7.46 -11.01 -0.15
CA ASP A 117 7.95 -10.87 -1.51
C ASP A 117 8.90 -12.01 -1.88
N TYR A 118 8.41 -12.95 -2.71
CA TYR A 118 9.22 -14.07 -3.17
C TYR A 118 9.91 -13.81 -4.51
N HIS A 119 9.91 -12.58 -4.96
CA HIS A 119 10.69 -12.17 -6.14
C HIS A 119 12.17 -11.94 -5.79
N TRP A 120 12.43 -11.41 -4.59
CA TRP A 120 13.76 -11.12 -4.12
C TRP A 120 14.40 -12.29 -3.35
N PRO A 121 15.72 -12.43 -3.30
CA PRO A 121 16.42 -13.53 -2.63
C PRO A 121 16.46 -13.39 -1.10
N VAL A 122 15.40 -12.91 -0.51
CA VAL A 122 15.24 -12.84 0.96
C VAL A 122 14.79 -14.20 1.48
N PRO A 123 15.40 -14.75 2.54
CA PRO A 123 14.99 -16.02 3.12
C PRO A 123 13.51 -16.03 3.51
N LYS A 124 12.76 -17.01 3.02
CA LYS A 124 11.31 -17.11 3.25
C LYS A 124 10.94 -17.19 4.73
N ASP A 125 11.71 -17.96 5.50
CA ASP A 125 11.46 -18.13 6.95
C ASP A 125 11.58 -16.80 7.70
N ALA A 126 12.54 -15.94 7.30
CA ALA A 126 12.69 -14.61 7.88
C ALA A 126 11.50 -13.70 7.53
N GLN A 127 11.07 -13.71 6.26
CA GLN A 127 9.88 -12.97 5.83
C GLN A 127 8.62 -13.43 6.58
N LEU A 128 8.40 -14.75 6.69
CA LEU A 128 7.25 -15.32 7.39
C LEU A 128 7.24 -14.94 8.86
N ALA A 129 8.39 -15.02 9.54
CA ALA A 129 8.53 -14.65 10.95
C ALA A 129 8.24 -13.17 11.18
N LEU A 130 8.78 -12.30 10.33
CA LEU A 130 8.53 -10.85 10.38
C LEU A 130 7.05 -10.56 10.14
N PHE A 131 6.48 -11.05 9.05
CA PHE A 131 5.08 -10.77 8.70
C PHE A 131 4.10 -11.26 9.78
N GLU A 132 4.36 -12.45 10.36
CA GLU A 132 3.57 -12.94 11.51
C GLU A 132 3.68 -11.99 12.72
N ALA A 133 4.87 -11.44 12.99
CA ALA A 133 5.07 -10.49 14.09
C ALA A 133 4.34 -9.17 13.84
N GLU A 134 4.34 -8.65 12.61
CA GLU A 134 3.64 -7.42 12.24
C GLU A 134 2.11 -7.59 12.27
N ILE A 135 1.59 -8.76 11.85
CA ILE A 135 0.16 -9.06 12.02
C ILE A 135 -0.23 -9.04 13.52
N ARG A 136 0.58 -9.63 14.38
CA ARG A 136 0.33 -9.63 15.83
C ARG A 136 0.36 -8.23 16.40
N LEU A 137 1.33 -7.41 15.97
CA LEU A 137 1.44 -6.02 16.37
C LEU A 137 0.20 -5.21 15.93
N ALA A 138 -0.26 -5.39 14.68
CA ALA A 138 -1.46 -4.73 14.18
C ALA A 138 -2.70 -5.07 15.02
N LEU A 139 -2.84 -6.35 15.40
CA LEU A 139 -3.93 -6.81 16.27
C LEU A 139 -3.82 -6.23 17.70
N GLU A 140 -2.62 -6.17 18.27
CA GLU A 140 -2.36 -5.59 19.59
C GLU A 140 -2.70 -4.10 19.63
N LEU A 141 -2.35 -3.37 18.58
CA LEU A 141 -2.58 -1.92 18.46
C LEU A 141 -4.00 -1.57 17.97
N ASP A 142 -4.84 -2.55 17.63
CA ASP A 142 -6.13 -2.38 16.92
C ASP A 142 -6.02 -1.47 15.67
N LYS A 143 -4.88 -1.56 14.98
CA LYS A 143 -4.62 -0.85 13.72
C LYS A 143 -4.78 -1.78 12.53
N PRO A 144 -5.25 -1.29 11.37
CA PRO A 144 -5.25 -2.07 10.14
C PRO A 144 -3.83 -2.38 9.69
N ILE A 145 -3.69 -3.49 8.93
CA ILE A 145 -2.44 -3.89 8.30
C ILE A 145 -2.45 -3.57 6.81
N ILE A 146 -1.32 -3.12 6.26
CA ILE A 146 -1.15 -2.88 4.82
C ILE A 146 -0.24 -3.97 4.26
N VAL A 147 -0.85 -4.88 3.49
CA VAL A 147 -0.22 -6.15 3.11
C VAL A 147 0.36 -6.08 1.70
N HIS A 148 1.68 -6.26 1.61
CA HIS A 148 2.41 -6.55 0.39
C HIS A 148 2.37 -8.04 0.06
N ASP A 149 2.10 -8.38 -1.19
CA ASP A 149 2.01 -9.77 -1.66
C ASP A 149 2.55 -9.89 -3.10
N ARG A 150 3.79 -10.30 -3.23
CA ARG A 150 4.41 -10.53 -4.53
C ARG A 150 4.93 -11.96 -4.66
N ASN A 151 4.29 -12.76 -5.54
CA ASN A 151 4.60 -14.18 -5.75
C ASN A 151 4.44 -15.06 -4.50
N ALA A 152 3.71 -14.61 -3.45
CA ALA A 152 3.61 -15.25 -2.15
C ALA A 152 2.18 -15.54 -1.70
N HIS A 153 1.19 -15.44 -2.60
CA HIS A 153 -0.25 -15.51 -2.29
C HIS A 153 -0.64 -16.62 -1.30
N ALA A 154 -0.13 -17.84 -1.48
CA ALA A 154 -0.51 -18.96 -0.65
C ALA A 154 -0.15 -18.75 0.82
N ASP A 155 1.07 -18.28 1.10
CA ASP A 155 1.57 -18.08 2.45
C ASP A 155 0.98 -16.81 3.09
N VAL A 156 0.82 -15.73 2.30
CA VAL A 156 0.13 -14.51 2.75
C VAL A 156 -1.29 -14.86 3.19
N TYR A 157 -2.06 -15.56 2.34
CA TYR A 157 -3.45 -15.89 2.65
C TYR A 157 -3.59 -16.90 3.80
N ALA A 158 -2.61 -17.80 3.97
CA ALA A 158 -2.58 -18.70 5.13
C ALA A 158 -2.44 -17.92 6.45
N LEU A 159 -1.55 -16.90 6.49
CA LEU A 159 -1.38 -16.06 7.66
C LEU A 159 -2.61 -15.16 7.90
N LEU A 160 -3.13 -14.51 6.85
CA LEU A 160 -4.35 -13.70 6.95
C LEU A 160 -5.55 -14.52 7.42
N LYS A 161 -5.66 -15.78 6.95
CA LYS A 161 -6.68 -16.72 7.41
C LYS A 161 -6.55 -17.09 8.87
N ARG A 162 -5.32 -17.30 9.32
CA ARG A 162 -5.03 -17.72 10.71
C ARG A 162 -5.33 -16.62 11.71
N TYR A 163 -4.93 -15.36 11.38
CA TYR A 163 -4.96 -14.23 12.31
C TYR A 163 -6.14 -13.30 12.13
N GLN A 164 -6.75 -13.25 10.95
CA GLN A 164 -7.91 -12.43 10.58
C GLN A 164 -7.74 -10.93 10.95
N PRO A 165 -6.63 -10.29 10.59
CA PRO A 165 -6.46 -8.86 10.84
C PRO A 165 -7.42 -8.05 9.95
N LYS A 166 -7.76 -6.83 10.36
CA LYS A 166 -8.36 -5.82 9.48
C LYS A 166 -7.27 -5.19 8.63
N GLY A 167 -7.58 -4.71 7.44
CA GLY A 167 -6.59 -3.98 6.65
C GLY A 167 -6.84 -4.00 5.15
N ILE A 168 -5.77 -3.72 4.41
CA ILE A 168 -5.76 -3.64 2.95
C ILE A 168 -4.74 -4.64 2.42
N VAL A 169 -5.15 -5.48 1.46
CA VAL A 169 -4.19 -6.16 0.58
C VAL A 169 -3.92 -5.22 -0.58
N HIS A 170 -2.77 -4.54 -0.53
CA HIS A 170 -2.41 -3.55 -1.52
C HIS A 170 -2.01 -4.20 -2.85
N CYS A 171 -2.11 -3.47 -3.95
CA CYS A 171 -1.76 -3.90 -5.32
C CYS A 171 -2.28 -5.31 -5.67
N TYR A 172 -3.55 -5.58 -5.33
CA TYR A 172 -4.12 -6.93 -5.37
C TYR A 172 -3.98 -7.60 -6.73
N SER A 173 -3.32 -8.75 -6.77
CA SER A 173 -3.04 -9.52 -7.98
C SER A 173 -3.49 -10.99 -7.92
N GLY A 174 -4.15 -11.38 -6.84
CA GLY A 174 -4.67 -12.73 -6.62
C GLY A 174 -5.90 -13.08 -7.46
N SER A 175 -6.53 -14.22 -7.15
CA SER A 175 -7.74 -14.66 -7.82
C SER A 175 -8.99 -13.95 -7.29
N ALA A 176 -10.08 -13.96 -8.08
CA ALA A 176 -11.37 -13.44 -7.63
C ALA A 176 -11.95 -14.26 -6.46
N ASP A 177 -11.72 -15.58 -6.45
CA ASP A 177 -12.22 -16.46 -5.39
C ASP A 177 -11.51 -16.20 -4.06
N ASP A 178 -10.17 -16.01 -4.09
CA ASP A 178 -9.40 -15.62 -2.91
C ASP A 178 -9.84 -14.24 -2.40
N ALA A 179 -10.03 -13.27 -3.33
CA ALA A 179 -10.51 -11.95 -2.98
C ALA A 179 -11.86 -12.00 -2.24
N LEU A 180 -12.84 -12.74 -2.77
CA LEU A 180 -14.15 -12.92 -2.14
C LEU A 180 -14.07 -13.60 -0.79
N TRP A 181 -13.13 -14.53 -0.64
CA TRP A 181 -12.93 -15.18 0.64
C TRP A 181 -12.32 -14.23 1.68
N LEU A 182 -11.26 -13.49 1.32
CA LEU A 182 -10.59 -12.50 2.17
C LEU A 182 -11.54 -11.33 2.50
N ALA A 183 -12.39 -10.93 1.55
CA ALA A 183 -13.40 -9.90 1.72
C ALA A 183 -14.39 -10.24 2.86
N LYS A 184 -14.79 -11.51 2.99
CA LYS A 184 -15.64 -11.99 4.09
C LYS A 184 -14.95 -11.90 5.46
N GLN A 185 -13.62 -11.80 5.50
CA GLN A 185 -12.85 -11.56 6.72
C GLN A 185 -12.71 -10.07 7.05
N GLY A 186 -13.27 -9.18 6.23
CA GLY A 186 -13.25 -7.73 6.46
C GLY A 186 -12.06 -6.99 5.83
N LEU A 187 -11.29 -7.66 4.97
CA LEU A 187 -10.19 -7.02 4.25
C LEU A 187 -10.68 -6.18 3.07
N TYR A 188 -9.96 -5.11 2.79
CA TYR A 188 -10.08 -4.25 1.63
C TYR A 188 -9.01 -4.59 0.59
N PHE A 189 -9.24 -4.17 -0.66
CA PHE A 189 -8.36 -4.48 -1.78
C PHE A 189 -7.94 -3.22 -2.50
N GLY A 190 -6.63 -2.97 -2.51
CA GLY A 190 -6.00 -1.85 -3.21
C GLY A 190 -5.87 -2.15 -4.70
N PHE A 191 -6.31 -1.21 -5.53
CA PHE A 191 -6.12 -1.25 -6.97
C PHE A 191 -5.50 0.05 -7.44
N GLY A 192 -4.29 -0.07 -8.00
CA GLY A 192 -3.51 1.01 -8.56
C GLY A 192 -3.34 0.88 -10.08
N GLY A 193 -2.36 1.59 -10.63
CA GLY A 193 -2.12 1.63 -12.08
C GLY A 193 -1.95 0.27 -12.73
N ALA A 194 -1.38 -0.70 -12.02
CA ALA A 194 -1.16 -2.06 -12.51
C ALA A 194 -2.45 -2.76 -13.00
N CYS A 195 -3.61 -2.46 -12.40
CA CYS A 195 -4.88 -3.08 -12.82
C CYS A 195 -5.32 -2.66 -14.23
N THR A 196 -4.81 -1.53 -14.74
CA THR A 196 -5.11 -1.02 -16.09
C THR A 196 -4.23 -1.62 -17.19
N PHE A 197 -3.17 -2.35 -16.83
CA PHE A 197 -2.20 -2.86 -17.80
C PHE A 197 -2.79 -3.94 -18.71
N LYS A 198 -2.31 -3.98 -19.96
CA LYS A 198 -2.65 -5.05 -20.88
C LYS A 198 -2.26 -6.40 -20.25
N GLY A 199 -3.25 -7.27 -20.07
CA GLY A 199 -3.04 -8.59 -19.46
C GLY A 199 -3.37 -8.68 -17.97
N ALA A 200 -3.75 -7.62 -17.29
CA ALA A 200 -4.18 -7.62 -15.89
C ALA A 200 -5.55 -8.31 -15.66
N LYS A 201 -5.74 -9.48 -16.30
CA LYS A 201 -7.03 -10.20 -16.31
C LYS A 201 -7.49 -10.66 -14.93
N ARG A 202 -6.54 -10.96 -14.02
CA ARG A 202 -6.87 -11.36 -12.64
C ARG A 202 -7.44 -10.19 -11.88
N ALA A 203 -6.78 -9.02 -11.93
CA ALA A 203 -7.26 -7.80 -11.29
C ALA A 203 -8.66 -7.40 -11.82
N ALA A 204 -8.89 -7.45 -13.14
CA ALA A 204 -10.21 -7.18 -13.73
C ALA A 204 -11.29 -8.10 -13.18
N LYS A 205 -11.01 -9.40 -13.06
CA LYS A 205 -11.96 -10.39 -12.50
C LYS A 205 -12.22 -10.15 -11.00
N ALA A 206 -11.18 -9.82 -10.24
CA ALA A 206 -11.33 -9.51 -8.81
C ALA A 206 -12.15 -8.23 -8.62
N ILE A 207 -11.85 -7.16 -9.37
CA ILE A 207 -12.65 -5.92 -9.36
C ILE A 207 -14.12 -6.22 -9.69
N ALA A 208 -14.40 -7.00 -10.74
CA ALA A 208 -15.78 -7.34 -11.11
C ALA A 208 -16.53 -8.09 -10.01
N ALA A 209 -15.85 -9.01 -9.31
CA ALA A 209 -16.45 -9.90 -8.30
C ALA A 209 -16.63 -9.23 -6.92
N LEU A 210 -15.67 -8.40 -6.49
CA LEU A 210 -15.70 -7.76 -5.17
C LEU A 210 -16.81 -6.70 -5.07
N PRO A 211 -17.45 -6.51 -3.91
CA PRO A 211 -18.33 -5.36 -3.68
C PRO A 211 -17.52 -4.06 -3.72
N LEU A 212 -18.12 -2.97 -4.21
CA LEU A 212 -17.45 -1.67 -4.31
C LEU A 212 -17.03 -1.13 -2.94
N GLU A 213 -17.76 -1.52 -1.90
CA GLU A 213 -17.53 -1.18 -0.49
C GLU A 213 -16.23 -1.77 0.09
N GLN A 214 -15.55 -2.64 -0.65
CA GLN A 214 -14.27 -3.23 -0.24
C GLN A 214 -13.11 -2.89 -1.18
N LEU A 215 -13.34 -2.04 -2.18
CA LEU A 215 -12.29 -1.53 -3.03
C LEU A 215 -11.72 -0.23 -2.47
N VAL A 216 -10.40 -0.07 -2.55
CA VAL A 216 -9.71 1.19 -2.32
C VAL A 216 -8.83 1.52 -3.51
N LEU A 217 -8.53 2.80 -3.73
CA LEU A 217 -7.68 3.27 -4.80
C LEU A 217 -6.31 3.64 -4.25
N GLU A 218 -5.29 3.35 -5.02
CA GLU A 218 -3.91 3.63 -4.65
C GLU A 218 -3.06 3.95 -5.88
N THR A 219 -1.83 4.40 -5.65
CA THR A 219 -0.86 4.58 -6.72
C THR A 219 0.31 3.62 -6.64
N ASP A 220 0.84 3.39 -5.46
CA ASP A 220 2.19 2.86 -5.24
C ASP A 220 3.26 3.76 -5.89
N CYS A 221 3.00 5.08 -5.89
CA CYS A 221 3.90 6.04 -6.51
C CYS A 221 5.25 6.10 -5.78
N PRO A 222 6.35 6.26 -6.53
CA PRO A 222 6.50 6.73 -7.91
C PRO A 222 6.29 5.68 -9.00
N TYR A 223 5.93 4.45 -8.64
CA TYR A 223 5.87 3.29 -9.54
C TYR A 223 4.52 3.16 -10.24
N MET A 224 4.44 2.24 -11.19
CA MET A 224 3.22 1.69 -11.79
C MET A 224 2.20 2.71 -12.29
N ALA A 225 2.65 3.82 -12.94
CA ALA A 225 1.72 4.75 -13.58
C ALA A 225 0.72 4.00 -14.50
N PRO A 226 -0.60 4.34 -14.44
CA PRO A 226 -1.64 3.63 -15.18
C PRO A 226 -1.55 3.87 -16.69
N GLU A 227 -2.19 3.00 -17.48
CA GLU A 227 -2.52 3.35 -18.85
C GLU A 227 -3.48 4.57 -18.86
N PRO A 228 -3.36 5.55 -19.78
CA PRO A 228 -2.47 5.58 -20.95
C PRO A 228 -1.09 6.20 -20.70
N VAL A 229 -0.76 6.55 -19.45
CA VAL A 229 0.50 7.29 -19.12
C VAL A 229 1.59 6.35 -18.55
N ARG A 230 1.51 5.07 -18.80
CA ARG A 230 2.48 4.08 -18.38
C ARG A 230 3.90 4.45 -18.79
N GLY A 231 4.87 4.26 -17.87
CA GLY A 231 6.28 4.62 -18.09
C GLY A 231 6.65 6.03 -17.64
N THR A 232 5.68 6.83 -17.18
CA THR A 232 5.96 8.09 -16.48
C THR A 232 6.08 7.87 -14.97
N ARG A 233 6.61 8.85 -14.23
CA ARG A 233 6.55 8.84 -12.76
C ARG A 233 5.09 8.97 -12.30
N CYS A 234 4.65 8.04 -11.44
CA CYS A 234 3.30 8.05 -10.90
C CYS A 234 3.15 9.10 -9.79
N ASP A 235 1.94 9.64 -9.64
CA ASP A 235 1.48 10.43 -8.49
C ASP A 235 -0.02 10.25 -8.27
N SER A 236 -0.53 10.64 -7.10
CA SER A 236 -1.94 10.43 -6.70
C SER A 236 -2.96 11.03 -7.67
N SER A 237 -2.61 12.03 -8.48
CA SER A 237 -3.53 12.61 -9.46
C SER A 237 -3.84 11.65 -10.62
N LEU A 238 -3.01 10.63 -10.81
CA LEU A 238 -3.19 9.61 -11.85
C LEU A 238 -4.21 8.52 -11.46
N ILE A 239 -4.62 8.47 -10.19
CA ILE A 239 -5.71 7.59 -9.71
C ILE A 239 -7.01 7.78 -10.53
N ARG A 240 -7.20 8.96 -11.13
CA ARG A 240 -8.35 9.21 -12.02
C ARG A 240 -8.51 8.13 -13.10
N TYR A 241 -7.42 7.66 -13.69
CA TYR A 241 -7.46 6.62 -14.72
C TYR A 241 -7.83 5.25 -14.15
N VAL A 242 -7.40 4.98 -12.91
CA VAL A 242 -7.76 3.76 -12.18
C VAL A 242 -9.25 3.77 -11.83
N GLY A 243 -9.76 4.89 -11.32
CA GLY A 243 -11.18 5.05 -11.01
C GLY A 243 -12.09 4.93 -12.25
N GLU A 244 -11.69 5.52 -13.38
CA GLU A 244 -12.38 5.38 -14.67
C GLU A 244 -12.40 3.91 -15.13
N TYR A 245 -11.29 3.21 -15.02
CA TYR A 245 -11.21 1.78 -15.36
C TYR A 245 -12.11 0.92 -14.48
N ILE A 246 -12.10 1.15 -13.16
CA ILE A 246 -12.96 0.42 -12.22
C ILE A 246 -14.43 0.69 -12.50
N ALA A 247 -14.80 1.96 -12.77
CA ALA A 247 -16.17 2.35 -13.15
C ALA A 247 -16.66 1.58 -14.38
N GLN A 248 -15.81 1.45 -15.40
CA GLN A 248 -16.11 0.66 -16.59
C GLN A 248 -16.31 -0.83 -16.27
N VAL A 249 -15.43 -1.43 -15.46
CA VAL A 249 -15.53 -2.85 -15.08
C VAL A 249 -16.78 -3.13 -14.24
N LYS A 250 -17.12 -2.21 -13.32
CA LYS A 250 -18.27 -2.34 -12.41
C LYS A 250 -19.61 -1.93 -13.05
N GLY A 251 -19.59 -1.19 -14.15
CA GLY A 251 -20.80 -0.63 -14.76
C GLY A 251 -21.48 0.45 -13.93
N VAL A 252 -20.71 1.22 -13.15
CA VAL A 252 -21.16 2.33 -12.31
C VAL A 252 -20.52 3.65 -12.77
N SER A 253 -20.95 4.79 -12.21
CA SER A 253 -20.31 6.06 -12.53
C SER A 253 -18.94 6.20 -11.88
N THR A 254 -18.04 6.94 -12.50
CA THR A 254 -16.71 7.26 -11.94
C THR A 254 -16.85 8.04 -10.62
N GLU A 255 -17.86 8.92 -10.53
CA GLU A 255 -18.15 9.66 -9.30
C GLU A 255 -18.49 8.73 -8.13
N GLU A 256 -19.30 7.70 -8.39
CA GLU A 256 -19.64 6.69 -7.39
C GLU A 256 -18.40 5.90 -6.93
N VAL A 257 -17.51 5.51 -7.86
CA VAL A 257 -16.25 4.84 -7.50
C VAL A 257 -15.42 5.73 -6.58
N PHE A 258 -15.18 6.99 -6.92
CA PHE A 258 -14.36 7.87 -6.09
C PHE A 258 -14.98 8.13 -4.72
N ARG A 259 -16.27 8.39 -4.67
CA ARG A 259 -16.99 8.60 -3.41
C ARG A 259 -16.86 7.37 -2.51
N GLN A 260 -17.22 6.19 -3.03
CA GLN A 260 -17.24 4.96 -2.24
C GLN A 260 -15.83 4.56 -1.79
N THR A 261 -14.83 4.60 -2.69
CA THR A 261 -13.46 4.21 -2.34
C THR A 261 -12.79 5.16 -1.35
N ALA A 262 -13.10 6.47 -1.42
CA ALA A 262 -12.63 7.42 -0.41
C ALA A 262 -13.30 7.21 0.96
N GLU A 263 -14.58 6.83 0.99
CA GLU A 263 -15.30 6.43 2.22
C GLU A 263 -14.70 5.14 2.79
N ASN A 264 -14.38 4.16 1.94
CA ASN A 264 -13.74 2.91 2.34
C ASN A 264 -12.35 3.17 2.96
N ALA A 265 -11.55 4.03 2.33
CA ALA A 265 -10.24 4.41 2.84
C ALA A 265 -10.34 5.05 4.24
N ARG A 266 -11.27 5.99 4.44
CA ARG A 266 -11.51 6.56 5.77
C ARG A 266 -11.95 5.52 6.79
N ARG A 267 -12.81 4.59 6.38
CA ARG A 267 -13.31 3.53 7.25
C ARG A 267 -12.20 2.58 7.68
N VAL A 268 -11.35 2.12 6.75
CA VAL A 268 -10.26 1.18 7.09
C VAL A 268 -9.21 1.84 7.96
N TYR A 269 -8.89 3.13 7.72
CA TYR A 269 -7.92 3.89 8.52
C TYR A 269 -8.52 4.57 9.77
N GLN A 270 -9.81 4.40 10.02
CA GLN A 270 -10.52 4.97 11.19
C GLN A 270 -10.43 6.50 11.28
N LEU A 271 -10.60 7.22 10.12
CA LEU A 271 -10.49 8.67 9.96
C LEU A 271 -11.85 9.38 9.96
#